data_4e84ed0eb6efeaea8e9c792e3f888604
#
_entry.id   4e84ed0eb6efeaea8e9c792e3f888604
#
_cell.length_a   1.000
_cell.length_b   1.000
_cell.length_c   1.000
_cell.angle_alpha   90.00
_cell.angle_beta   90.00
_cell.angle_gamma   90.00
#
_symmetry.space_group_name_H-M   'P 1'
#
loop_
_entity.id
_entity.type
_entity.pdbx_description
1 polymer ?
#
loop_
_entity_poly.entity_id
_entity_poly.type
_entity_poly.pdbx_seq_one_letter_code
_entity_poly.pdbx_strand_id
1 'polypeptide(L)'
;MKLPIYLDYSATTPVDPRVAAKLIPYLSEHFGNPASRSHAYGWETEKAVEEAREHVAALINADPKEIVWTSGATEGNNLAIKGAAQFYKGKGKHIITQKTEHKAVLDTCRELERQGFEVTYLDPEMNGIIDLEKFKAAIRPDTILVSIMFVNNEIGVIQPVAEIGEICRAKGIIFHCDAVQAAGKLEIDLQKLKADLLTITAHKMYGPKGIGALYIRRKPRVRIEAQIHGGGHERGMRSGTLPTHQIVGFGEAARLAKLEMATDNERIRSLRDRLLNGIKELEEVYVNGDLERRVPGNLNVSFNFVEGESLIMAIKDIAVSSGSACTSASLEPSYVLRALGRSDELAHSSIRFTLGKYTTAEEIDFAIDLLKRKVNKLRELSPLWEMYKDGVDLNSVQWAAH
;
A
#
# COMPACT_ATOMS: atom_id res chain seq x y z
N MET A 1 9.83 -20.64 -19.01
CA MET A 1 9.46 -19.37 -18.35
C MET A 1 8.32 -18.73 -19.15
N LYS A 2 7.28 -18.24 -18.46
CA LYS A 2 6.13 -17.58 -19.12
C LYS A 2 6.37 -16.07 -19.17
N LEU A 3 6.14 -15.44 -20.32
CA LEU A 3 6.24 -13.99 -20.49
C LEU A 3 4.83 -13.35 -20.59
N PRO A 4 4.63 -12.11 -20.14
CA PRO A 4 5.61 -11.33 -19.38
C PRO A 4 5.84 -11.88 -17.96
N ILE A 5 7.06 -11.69 -17.42
CA ILE A 5 7.35 -11.95 -16.01
C ILE A 5 6.61 -10.93 -15.16
N TYR A 6 5.94 -11.38 -14.10
CA TYR A 6 5.17 -10.48 -13.22
C TYR A 6 6.00 -9.97 -12.04
N LEU A 7 6.38 -8.70 -12.10
CA LEU A 7 7.11 -8.00 -11.03
C LEU A 7 6.34 -6.75 -10.56
N ASP A 8 5.01 -6.86 -10.43
CA ASP A 8 4.12 -5.77 -9.99
C ASP A 8 3.18 -6.20 -8.83
N TYR A 9 3.70 -6.98 -7.89
CA TYR A 9 2.94 -7.51 -6.73
C TYR A 9 2.41 -6.43 -5.77
N SER A 10 2.88 -5.19 -5.85
CA SER A 10 2.29 -4.07 -5.10
C SER A 10 1.03 -3.51 -5.77
N ALA A 11 0.82 -3.73 -7.07
CA ALA A 11 -0.42 -3.35 -7.73
C ALA A 11 -1.56 -4.33 -7.39
N THR A 12 -1.30 -5.62 -7.52
CA THR A 12 -2.20 -6.72 -7.11
C THR A 12 -1.41 -8.02 -7.06
N THR A 13 -1.99 -9.06 -6.46
CA THR A 13 -1.44 -10.41 -6.48
C THR A 13 -2.40 -11.37 -7.18
N PRO A 14 -1.92 -12.48 -7.74
CA PRO A 14 -2.81 -13.60 -8.09
C PRO A 14 -3.45 -14.15 -6.81
N VAL A 15 -4.64 -14.71 -6.93
CA VAL A 15 -5.25 -15.44 -5.81
C VAL A 15 -4.49 -16.76 -5.61
N ASP A 16 -4.10 -17.06 -4.35
CA ASP A 16 -3.48 -18.35 -4.03
C ASP A 16 -4.46 -19.49 -4.39
N PRO A 17 -4.02 -20.57 -5.06
CA PRO A 17 -4.91 -21.68 -5.44
C PRO A 17 -5.68 -22.27 -4.26
N ARG A 18 -5.09 -22.30 -3.06
CA ARG A 18 -5.75 -22.77 -1.83
C ARG A 18 -6.87 -21.82 -1.39
N VAL A 19 -6.65 -20.51 -1.56
CA VAL A 19 -7.68 -19.48 -1.32
C VAL A 19 -8.80 -19.62 -2.32
N ALA A 20 -8.49 -19.80 -3.60
CA ALA A 20 -9.49 -20.01 -4.65
C ALA A 20 -10.33 -21.26 -4.36
N ALA A 21 -9.70 -22.38 -4.03
CA ALA A 21 -10.39 -23.63 -3.68
C ALA A 21 -11.34 -23.46 -2.48
N LYS A 22 -10.96 -22.62 -1.48
CA LYS A 22 -11.76 -22.36 -0.29
C LYS A 22 -12.98 -21.47 -0.59
N LEU A 23 -12.86 -20.48 -1.49
CA LEU A 23 -13.93 -19.51 -1.77
C LEU A 23 -14.97 -20.01 -2.81
N ILE A 24 -14.53 -20.84 -3.80
CA ILE A 24 -15.38 -21.27 -4.92
C ILE A 24 -16.69 -21.92 -4.47
N PRO A 25 -16.76 -22.84 -3.47
CA PRO A 25 -18.01 -23.43 -3.03
C PRO A 25 -19.06 -22.40 -2.56
N TYR A 26 -18.63 -21.26 -2.06
CA TYR A 26 -19.52 -20.18 -1.61
C TYR A 26 -20.15 -19.36 -2.76
N LEU A 27 -19.80 -19.64 -3.98
CA LEU A 27 -20.45 -19.03 -5.16
C LEU A 27 -21.78 -19.74 -5.53
N SER A 28 -21.87 -21.06 -5.32
CA SER A 28 -23.01 -21.85 -5.81
C SER A 28 -23.53 -22.90 -4.84
N GLU A 29 -22.69 -23.46 -3.97
CA GLU A 29 -23.09 -24.54 -3.06
C GLU A 29 -23.52 -23.96 -1.68
N HIS A 30 -22.69 -23.12 -1.09
CA HIS A 30 -22.92 -22.47 0.22
C HIS A 30 -23.31 -21.01 0.02
N PHE A 31 -24.38 -20.74 -0.71
CA PHE A 31 -24.77 -19.41 -1.19
C PHE A 31 -25.65 -18.62 -0.20
N GLY A 32 -25.91 -19.13 0.99
CA GLY A 32 -26.80 -18.50 1.97
C GLY A 32 -26.42 -17.07 2.32
N ASN A 33 -27.43 -16.26 2.65
CA ASN A 33 -27.19 -14.91 3.18
C ASN A 33 -26.86 -15.02 4.68
N PRO A 34 -25.68 -14.56 5.15
CA PRO A 34 -25.29 -14.65 6.56
C PRO A 34 -26.19 -13.84 7.51
N ALA A 35 -27.01 -12.93 7.00
CA ALA A 35 -28.03 -12.22 7.79
C ALA A 35 -29.32 -13.03 8.04
N SER A 36 -29.50 -14.16 7.34
CA SER A 36 -30.69 -15.01 7.48
C SER A 36 -30.57 -15.91 8.72
N ARG A 37 -31.36 -15.63 9.75
CA ARG A 37 -31.30 -16.32 11.06
C ARG A 37 -32.26 -17.50 11.19
N SER A 38 -33.17 -17.73 10.23
CA SER A 38 -34.26 -18.67 10.34
C SER A 38 -33.97 -20.04 9.73
N HIS A 39 -32.85 -20.27 9.07
CA HIS A 39 -32.53 -21.52 8.37
C HIS A 39 -31.04 -21.80 8.23
N ALA A 40 -30.73 -23.06 7.98
CA ALA A 40 -29.36 -23.57 7.95
C ALA A 40 -28.44 -22.88 6.91
N TYR A 41 -28.94 -22.47 5.76
CA TYR A 41 -28.15 -21.75 4.75
C TYR A 41 -27.53 -20.47 5.32
N GLY A 42 -28.30 -19.71 6.09
CA GLY A 42 -27.79 -18.50 6.74
C GLY A 42 -26.79 -18.81 7.86
N TRP A 43 -27.07 -19.82 8.70
CA TRP A 43 -26.19 -20.18 9.81
C TRP A 43 -24.82 -20.67 9.33
N GLU A 44 -24.78 -21.46 8.26
CA GLU A 44 -23.55 -21.95 7.66
C GLU A 44 -22.66 -20.80 7.16
N THR A 45 -23.25 -19.87 6.43
CA THR A 45 -22.52 -18.72 5.89
C THR A 45 -22.15 -17.69 6.97
N GLU A 46 -22.98 -17.48 8.01
CA GLU A 46 -22.64 -16.69 9.19
C GLU A 46 -21.40 -17.26 9.89
N LYS A 47 -21.38 -18.59 10.12
CA LYS A 47 -20.22 -19.28 10.72
C LYS A 47 -18.95 -19.07 9.88
N ALA A 48 -19.03 -19.21 8.56
CA ALA A 48 -17.90 -19.03 7.67
C ALA A 48 -17.36 -17.58 7.69
N VAL A 49 -18.26 -16.59 7.76
CA VAL A 49 -17.90 -15.17 7.90
C VAL A 49 -17.18 -14.92 9.24
N GLU A 50 -17.65 -15.47 10.34
CA GLU A 50 -17.02 -15.27 11.64
C GLU A 50 -15.67 -16.00 11.75
N GLU A 51 -15.52 -17.20 11.20
CA GLU A 51 -14.23 -17.90 11.09
C GLU A 51 -13.21 -17.09 10.27
N ALA A 52 -13.62 -16.51 9.15
CA ALA A 52 -12.78 -15.63 8.36
C ALA A 52 -12.38 -14.37 9.13
N ARG A 53 -13.30 -13.81 9.91
CA ARG A 53 -13.06 -12.65 10.78
C ARG A 53 -12.02 -12.94 11.84
N GLU A 54 -12.05 -14.14 12.43
CA GLU A 54 -11.03 -14.60 13.39
C GLU A 54 -9.64 -14.68 12.74
N HIS A 55 -9.53 -15.21 11.52
CA HIS A 55 -8.25 -15.30 10.81
C HIS A 55 -7.67 -13.93 10.47
N VAL A 56 -8.51 -13.00 10.02
CA VAL A 56 -8.08 -11.62 9.73
C VAL A 56 -7.66 -10.91 11.02
N ALA A 57 -8.43 -11.03 12.09
CA ALA A 57 -8.08 -10.47 13.39
C ALA A 57 -6.75 -11.03 13.93
N ALA A 58 -6.57 -12.35 13.81
CA ALA A 58 -5.33 -13.02 14.25
C ALA A 58 -4.08 -12.56 13.48
N LEU A 59 -4.22 -12.16 12.20
CA LEU A 59 -3.10 -11.66 11.40
C LEU A 59 -2.52 -10.35 11.98
N ILE A 60 -3.38 -9.51 12.58
CA ILE A 60 -3.01 -8.17 13.09
C ILE A 60 -3.04 -8.08 14.62
N ASN A 61 -3.19 -9.21 15.32
CA ASN A 61 -3.32 -9.29 16.77
C ASN A 61 -4.47 -8.42 17.34
N ALA A 62 -5.67 -8.58 16.76
CA ALA A 62 -6.91 -7.88 17.15
C ALA A 62 -7.98 -8.85 17.69
N ASP A 63 -9.00 -8.30 18.38
CA ASP A 63 -10.25 -9.03 18.66
C ASP A 63 -11.10 -9.11 17.38
N PRO A 64 -11.68 -10.26 17.00
CA PRO A 64 -12.56 -10.37 15.82
C PRO A 64 -13.68 -9.33 15.80
N LYS A 65 -14.19 -8.93 16.95
CA LYS A 65 -15.22 -7.89 17.08
C LYS A 65 -14.74 -6.48 16.71
N GLU A 66 -13.46 -6.28 16.50
CA GLU A 66 -12.84 -5.02 16.04
C GLU A 66 -12.73 -4.95 14.52
N ILE A 67 -13.02 -6.04 13.80
CA ILE A 67 -12.97 -6.11 12.34
C ILE A 67 -14.32 -5.72 11.75
N VAL A 68 -14.28 -4.85 10.74
CA VAL A 68 -15.42 -4.42 9.91
C VAL A 68 -15.08 -4.69 8.45
N TRP A 69 -15.95 -5.44 7.77
CA TRP A 69 -15.76 -5.75 6.35
C TRP A 69 -16.06 -4.54 5.47
N THR A 70 -15.22 -4.33 4.48
CA THR A 70 -15.34 -3.27 3.45
C THR A 70 -15.13 -3.88 2.05
N SER A 71 -15.44 -3.14 1.01
CA SER A 71 -15.20 -3.59 -0.38
C SER A 71 -13.73 -3.52 -0.81
N GLY A 72 -12.85 -2.98 0.03
CA GLY A 72 -11.42 -2.82 -0.22
C GLY A 72 -10.83 -1.66 0.55
N ALA A 73 -9.55 -1.40 0.31
CA ALA A 73 -8.80 -0.38 1.04
C ALA A 73 -9.32 1.05 0.83
N THR A 74 -9.76 1.39 -0.38
CA THR A 74 -10.30 2.74 -0.66
C THR A 74 -11.52 3.02 0.20
N GLU A 75 -12.47 2.07 0.31
CA GLU A 75 -13.60 2.20 1.21
C GLU A 75 -13.15 2.24 2.67
N GLY A 76 -12.22 1.35 3.07
CA GLY A 76 -11.68 1.30 4.43
C GLY A 76 -11.07 2.63 4.88
N ASN A 77 -10.23 3.24 4.03
CA ASN A 77 -9.61 4.55 4.29
C ASN A 77 -10.66 5.67 4.36
N ASN A 78 -11.65 5.69 3.45
CA ASN A 78 -12.75 6.65 3.49
C ASN A 78 -13.59 6.50 4.76
N LEU A 79 -13.98 5.28 5.13
CA LEU A 79 -14.75 4.99 6.33
C LEU A 79 -13.99 5.41 7.59
N ALA A 80 -12.70 5.10 7.68
CA ALA A 80 -11.85 5.48 8.80
C ALA A 80 -11.72 6.99 8.93
N ILE A 81 -11.28 7.67 7.88
CA ILE A 81 -10.91 9.09 7.92
C ILE A 81 -12.17 9.96 8.00
N LYS A 82 -13.13 9.79 7.10
CA LYS A 82 -14.38 10.55 7.13
C LYS A 82 -15.20 10.23 8.37
N GLY A 83 -15.33 8.94 8.71
CA GLY A 83 -16.11 8.50 9.86
C GLY A 83 -15.55 9.06 11.18
N ALA A 84 -14.23 9.03 11.37
CA ALA A 84 -13.61 9.62 12.55
C ALA A 84 -13.71 11.15 12.54
N ALA A 85 -13.39 11.82 11.43
CA ALA A 85 -13.45 13.28 11.31
C ALA A 85 -14.86 13.80 11.66
N GLN A 86 -15.90 13.20 11.09
CA GLN A 86 -17.29 13.60 11.34
C GLN A 86 -17.72 13.34 12.79
N PHE A 87 -17.33 12.21 13.37
CA PHE A 87 -17.68 11.90 14.74
C PHE A 87 -16.99 12.84 15.74
N TYR A 88 -15.70 13.13 15.52
CA TYR A 88 -14.90 13.92 16.46
C TYR A 88 -14.86 15.42 16.16
N LYS A 89 -15.57 15.93 15.14
CA LYS A 89 -15.57 17.34 14.74
C LYS A 89 -15.88 18.33 15.85
N GLY A 90 -16.61 17.91 16.89
CA GLY A 90 -16.89 18.74 18.07
C GLY A 90 -15.67 18.97 18.98
N LYS A 91 -14.60 18.19 18.82
CA LYS A 91 -13.34 18.34 19.58
C LYS A 91 -12.29 19.15 18.83
N GLY A 92 -12.41 19.25 17.52
CA GLY A 92 -11.46 19.96 16.67
C GLY A 92 -11.67 19.62 15.20
N LYS A 93 -10.94 20.30 14.32
CA LYS A 93 -11.04 20.12 12.87
C LYS A 93 -9.69 19.95 12.17
N HIS A 94 -8.63 19.72 12.92
CA HIS A 94 -7.31 19.56 12.34
C HIS A 94 -6.96 18.07 12.17
N ILE A 95 -6.42 17.75 10.99
CA ILE A 95 -5.99 16.40 10.57
C ILE A 95 -4.53 16.48 10.14
N ILE A 96 -3.72 15.49 10.50
CA ILE A 96 -2.34 15.36 10.02
C ILE A 96 -2.24 14.10 9.16
N THR A 97 -1.63 14.24 7.99
CA THR A 97 -1.25 13.15 7.10
C THR A 97 0.11 13.44 6.45
N GLN A 98 0.56 12.62 5.50
CA GLN A 98 1.81 12.88 4.77
C GLN A 98 1.57 13.00 3.27
N LYS A 99 2.47 13.71 2.57
CA LYS A 99 2.37 13.92 1.11
C LYS A 99 2.48 12.64 0.28
N THR A 100 3.10 11.60 0.84
CA THR A 100 3.35 10.32 0.15
C THR A 100 2.28 9.25 0.40
N GLU A 101 1.15 9.61 1.01
CA GLU A 101 0.01 8.70 1.18
C GLU A 101 -0.58 8.24 -0.16
N HIS A 102 -1.28 7.11 -0.14
CA HIS A 102 -2.10 6.70 -1.28
C HIS A 102 -3.21 7.72 -1.56
N LYS A 103 -3.61 7.86 -2.83
CA LYS A 103 -4.68 8.79 -3.23
C LYS A 103 -5.98 8.60 -2.47
N ALA A 104 -6.31 7.37 -2.07
CA ALA A 104 -7.50 7.10 -1.24
C ALA A 104 -7.46 7.83 0.13
N VAL A 105 -6.28 8.21 0.63
CA VAL A 105 -6.12 9.05 1.82
C VAL A 105 -6.06 10.53 1.43
N LEU A 106 -5.20 10.90 0.46
CA LEU A 106 -5.02 12.29 0.06
C LEU A 106 -6.32 12.93 -0.44
N ASP A 107 -7.04 12.24 -1.33
CA ASP A 107 -8.28 12.78 -1.91
C ASP A 107 -9.42 12.81 -0.87
N THR A 108 -9.41 11.85 0.07
CA THR A 108 -10.33 11.89 1.23
C THR A 108 -10.04 13.08 2.15
N CYS A 109 -8.78 13.39 2.41
CA CYS A 109 -8.38 14.57 3.17
C CYS A 109 -8.78 15.86 2.44
N ARG A 110 -8.55 15.96 1.13
CA ARG A 110 -8.97 17.11 0.31
C ARG A 110 -10.49 17.31 0.33
N GLU A 111 -11.26 16.22 0.36
CA GLU A 111 -12.71 16.31 0.50
C GLU A 111 -13.11 16.87 1.87
N LEU A 112 -12.42 16.49 2.93
CA LEU A 112 -12.68 17.05 4.27
C LEU A 112 -12.26 18.53 4.36
N GLU A 113 -11.23 18.98 3.65
CA GLU A 113 -10.88 20.41 3.54
C GLU A 113 -12.04 21.21 2.94
N ARG A 114 -12.72 20.69 1.89
CA ARG A 114 -13.93 21.33 1.32
C ARG A 114 -15.08 21.40 2.34
N GLN A 115 -15.07 20.53 3.33
CA GLN A 115 -16.07 20.50 4.42
C GLN A 115 -15.64 21.33 5.63
N GLY A 116 -14.54 22.09 5.52
CA GLY A 116 -14.06 23.02 6.55
C GLY A 116 -13.17 22.39 7.61
N PHE A 117 -12.55 21.26 7.33
CA PHE A 117 -11.42 20.74 8.11
C PHE A 117 -10.12 21.36 7.61
N GLU A 118 -9.11 21.38 8.46
CA GLU A 118 -7.75 21.80 8.11
C GLU A 118 -6.83 20.57 8.09
N VAL A 119 -6.00 20.43 7.05
CA VAL A 119 -5.11 19.29 6.90
C VAL A 119 -3.65 19.74 6.79
N THR A 120 -2.80 19.21 7.65
CA THR A 120 -1.35 19.32 7.51
C THR A 120 -0.81 18.09 6.79
N TYR A 121 -0.14 18.34 5.65
CA TYR A 121 0.52 17.32 4.84
C TYR A 121 2.03 17.35 5.12
N LEU A 122 2.53 16.40 5.89
CA LEU A 122 3.95 16.31 6.23
C LEU A 122 4.81 15.95 5.02
N ASP A 123 5.94 16.61 4.87
CA ASP A 123 6.98 16.21 3.95
C ASP A 123 7.78 15.03 4.54
N PRO A 124 8.07 13.99 3.76
CA PRO A 124 9.04 12.99 4.17
C PRO A 124 10.46 13.53 4.08
N GLU A 125 11.41 12.88 4.74
CA GLU A 125 12.83 13.07 4.47
C GLU A 125 13.22 12.44 3.12
N MET A 126 14.42 12.73 2.60
CA MET A 126 14.90 12.20 1.31
C MET A 126 14.88 10.66 1.23
N ASN A 127 14.99 9.98 2.37
CA ASN A 127 14.87 8.52 2.48
C ASN A 127 13.42 8.02 2.50
N GLY A 128 12.43 8.91 2.47
CA GLY A 128 11.00 8.59 2.45
C GLY A 128 10.38 8.38 3.83
N ILE A 129 11.12 8.58 4.92
CA ILE A 129 10.64 8.41 6.30
C ILE A 129 10.18 9.76 6.86
N ILE A 130 9.12 9.76 7.67
CA ILE A 130 8.66 10.95 8.40
C ILE A 130 9.63 11.25 9.55
N ASP A 131 10.02 12.53 9.67
CA ASP A 131 10.70 13.04 10.84
C ASP A 131 9.70 13.17 12.01
N LEU A 132 9.98 12.46 13.12
CA LEU A 132 9.10 12.45 14.29
C LEU A 132 9.06 13.80 15.01
N GLU A 133 10.11 14.61 14.96
CA GLU A 133 10.10 15.94 15.57
C GLU A 133 9.24 16.92 14.75
N LYS A 134 9.32 16.86 13.43
CA LYS A 134 8.40 17.61 12.55
C LYS A 134 6.96 17.16 12.75
N PHE A 135 6.72 15.85 12.89
CA PHE A 135 5.39 15.32 13.23
C PHE A 135 4.87 15.88 14.55
N LYS A 136 5.66 15.84 15.62
CA LYS A 136 5.28 16.38 16.93
C LYS A 136 4.97 17.88 16.86
N ALA A 137 5.78 18.63 16.13
CA ALA A 137 5.61 20.08 15.96
C ALA A 137 4.32 20.44 15.19
N ALA A 138 3.84 19.56 14.33
CA ALA A 138 2.60 19.75 13.57
C ALA A 138 1.32 19.53 14.39
N ILE A 139 1.43 18.91 15.58
CA ILE A 139 0.27 18.62 16.44
C ILE A 139 -0.22 19.93 17.09
N ARG A 140 -1.51 20.21 16.89
CA ARG A 140 -2.22 21.37 17.44
C ARG A 140 -3.23 20.94 18.53
N PRO A 141 -3.70 21.86 19.38
CA PRO A 141 -4.74 21.56 20.38
C PRO A 141 -6.05 21.01 19.78
N ASP A 142 -6.37 21.39 18.53
CA ASP A 142 -7.56 20.95 17.77
C ASP A 142 -7.28 19.80 16.81
N THR A 143 -6.12 19.12 16.90
CA THR A 143 -5.83 17.93 16.12
C THR A 143 -6.65 16.75 16.64
N ILE A 144 -7.51 16.20 15.77
CA ILE A 144 -8.40 15.08 16.13
C ILE A 144 -8.01 13.75 15.50
N LEU A 145 -7.29 13.80 14.37
CA LEU A 145 -6.97 12.62 13.57
C LEU A 145 -5.57 12.74 12.97
N VAL A 146 -4.84 11.65 13.02
CA VAL A 146 -3.59 11.43 12.28
C VAL A 146 -3.80 10.22 11.38
N SER A 147 -3.45 10.33 10.10
CA SER A 147 -3.52 9.22 9.14
C SER A 147 -2.18 9.07 8.44
N ILE A 148 -1.43 8.01 8.78
CA ILE A 148 -0.10 7.72 8.22
C ILE A 148 -0.06 6.26 7.80
N MET A 149 0.34 6.01 6.54
CA MET A 149 0.48 4.65 6.03
C MET A 149 1.65 3.92 6.68
N PHE A 150 1.54 2.61 6.84
CA PHE A 150 2.63 1.81 7.40
C PHE A 150 3.77 1.63 6.40
N VAL A 151 3.44 1.29 5.15
CA VAL A 151 4.39 1.03 4.08
C VAL A 151 3.96 1.77 2.83
N ASN A 152 4.86 2.56 2.27
CA ASN A 152 4.59 3.25 1.02
C ASN A 152 4.48 2.26 -0.15
N ASN A 153 3.42 2.39 -0.94
CA ASN A 153 3.11 1.48 -2.05
C ASN A 153 4.05 1.62 -3.26
N GLU A 154 4.78 2.72 -3.36
CA GLU A 154 5.68 3.00 -4.47
C GLU A 154 7.13 2.67 -4.14
N ILE A 155 7.65 3.23 -3.04
CA ILE A 155 9.04 3.06 -2.64
C ILE A 155 9.26 1.97 -1.59
N GLY A 156 8.21 1.37 -1.05
CA GLY A 156 8.29 0.27 -0.09
C GLY A 156 8.79 0.63 1.31
N VAL A 157 9.02 1.90 1.59
CA VAL A 157 9.58 2.39 2.87
C VAL A 157 8.59 2.20 4.00
N ILE A 158 9.09 1.73 5.15
CA ILE A 158 8.35 1.47 6.38
C ILE A 158 8.41 2.70 7.28
N GLN A 159 7.24 3.25 7.63
CA GLN A 159 7.12 4.42 8.51
C GLN A 159 7.21 4.04 10.00
N PRO A 160 7.60 4.98 10.87
CA PRO A 160 7.70 4.77 12.33
C PRO A 160 6.31 4.81 13.00
N VAL A 161 5.39 3.92 12.56
CA VAL A 161 3.98 3.96 12.96
C VAL A 161 3.74 3.60 14.43
N ALA A 162 4.64 2.82 15.05
CA ALA A 162 4.54 2.51 16.47
C ALA A 162 4.81 3.75 17.34
N GLU A 163 5.84 4.50 17.00
CA GLU A 163 6.19 5.77 17.66
C GLU A 163 5.09 6.82 17.46
N ILE A 164 4.55 6.92 16.25
CA ILE A 164 3.42 7.81 15.95
C ILE A 164 2.19 7.41 16.76
N GLY A 165 1.88 6.12 16.83
CA GLY A 165 0.76 5.60 17.62
C GLY A 165 0.90 5.89 19.11
N GLU A 166 2.11 5.77 19.66
CA GLU A 166 2.41 6.13 21.06
C GLU A 166 2.14 7.62 21.35
N ILE A 167 2.63 8.49 20.45
CA ILE A 167 2.43 9.94 20.56
C ILE A 167 0.94 10.29 20.48
N CYS A 168 0.22 9.72 19.49
CA CYS A 168 -1.22 9.94 19.32
C CYS A 168 -2.00 9.48 20.55
N ARG A 169 -1.69 8.28 21.05
CA ARG A 169 -2.33 7.71 22.24
C ARG A 169 -2.13 8.57 23.47
N ALA A 170 -0.91 9.08 23.70
CA ALA A 170 -0.59 9.97 24.84
C ALA A 170 -1.34 11.30 24.75
N LYS A 171 -1.66 11.78 23.57
CA LYS A 171 -2.37 13.05 23.33
C LYS A 171 -3.88 12.89 23.13
N GLY A 172 -4.42 11.66 23.13
CA GLY A 172 -5.84 11.39 22.89
C GLY A 172 -6.32 11.70 21.46
N ILE A 173 -5.38 11.66 20.49
CA ILE A 173 -5.64 11.85 19.06
C ILE A 173 -5.93 10.49 18.44
N ILE A 174 -6.94 10.41 17.56
CA ILE A 174 -7.24 9.18 16.81
C ILE A 174 -6.14 8.92 15.78
N PHE A 175 -5.58 7.72 15.78
CA PHE A 175 -4.57 7.31 14.82
C PHE A 175 -5.13 6.24 13.86
N HIS A 176 -5.20 6.62 12.58
CA HIS A 176 -5.49 5.72 11.46
C HIS A 176 -4.20 5.33 10.75
N CYS A 177 -4.05 4.06 10.43
CA CYS A 177 -2.93 3.52 9.68
C CYS A 177 -3.43 2.76 8.45
N ASP A 178 -3.04 3.23 7.25
CA ASP A 178 -3.17 2.43 6.02
C ASP A 178 -2.08 1.35 6.03
N ALA A 179 -2.46 0.11 6.33
CA ALA A 179 -1.55 -1.03 6.41
C ALA A 179 -1.65 -1.98 5.20
N VAL A 180 -2.20 -1.50 4.09
CA VAL A 180 -2.48 -2.28 2.88
C VAL A 180 -1.22 -2.92 2.31
N GLN A 181 -0.10 -2.23 2.29
CA GLN A 181 1.17 -2.77 1.80
C GLN A 181 1.97 -3.50 2.89
N ALA A 182 1.58 -3.40 4.15
CA ALA A 182 2.21 -4.08 5.27
C ALA A 182 1.61 -5.47 5.54
N ALA A 183 0.29 -5.60 5.46
CA ALA A 183 -0.42 -6.84 5.77
C ALA A 183 0.07 -8.00 4.88
N GLY A 184 0.41 -9.12 5.52
CA GLY A 184 0.99 -10.29 4.85
C GLY A 184 2.46 -10.15 4.44
N LYS A 185 3.12 -9.03 4.75
CA LYS A 185 4.54 -8.77 4.47
C LYS A 185 5.33 -8.36 5.71
N LEU A 186 4.67 -7.79 6.69
CA LEU A 186 5.24 -7.42 7.98
C LEU A 186 4.37 -7.98 9.10
N GLU A 187 4.99 -8.26 10.24
CA GLU A 187 4.24 -8.52 11.47
C GLU A 187 3.49 -7.26 11.90
N ILE A 188 2.17 -7.38 12.06
CA ILE A 188 1.32 -6.31 12.57
C ILE A 188 0.81 -6.72 13.94
N ASP A 189 1.22 -5.98 14.96
CA ASP A 189 0.76 -6.15 16.34
C ASP A 189 0.14 -4.83 16.83
N LEU A 190 -1.19 -4.78 16.85
CA LEU A 190 -1.93 -3.58 17.25
C LEU A 190 -1.70 -3.17 18.71
N GLN A 191 -1.24 -4.09 19.56
CA GLN A 191 -0.87 -3.75 20.94
C GLN A 191 0.43 -2.92 20.97
N LYS A 192 1.32 -3.11 20.00
CA LYS A 192 2.56 -2.34 19.83
C LYS A 192 2.33 -1.08 19.00
N LEU A 193 1.61 -1.21 17.88
CA LEU A 193 1.32 -0.08 16.97
C LEU A 193 0.44 1.00 17.58
N LYS A 194 -0.43 0.63 18.52
CA LYS A 194 -1.41 1.53 19.17
C LYS A 194 -2.29 2.30 18.18
N ALA A 195 -2.48 1.76 16.97
CA ALA A 195 -3.44 2.31 16.03
C ALA A 195 -4.87 2.17 16.58
N ASP A 196 -5.70 3.15 16.26
CA ASP A 196 -7.12 3.19 16.60
C ASP A 196 -7.99 2.66 15.47
N LEU A 197 -7.53 2.88 14.26
CA LEU A 197 -8.12 2.46 13.00
C LEU A 197 -7.00 1.91 12.11
N LEU A 198 -7.23 0.78 11.44
CA LEU A 198 -6.24 0.21 10.53
C LEU A 198 -6.92 -0.44 9.33
N THR A 199 -6.48 -0.06 8.13
CA THR A 199 -7.04 -0.53 6.86
C THR A 199 -6.17 -1.59 6.24
N ILE A 200 -6.77 -2.72 5.82
CA ILE A 200 -6.14 -3.80 5.06
C ILE A 200 -7.04 -4.30 3.93
N THR A 201 -6.46 -5.01 2.96
CA THR A 201 -7.19 -5.58 1.81
C THR A 201 -6.63 -6.93 1.41
N ALA A 202 -7.50 -7.80 0.89
CA ALA A 202 -7.14 -9.17 0.55
C ALA A 202 -6.21 -9.28 -0.67
N HIS A 203 -6.44 -8.49 -1.71
CA HIS A 203 -5.75 -8.67 -3.00
C HIS A 203 -4.27 -8.25 -3.01
N LYS A 204 -3.74 -7.74 -1.91
CA LYS A 204 -2.31 -7.46 -1.73
C LYS A 204 -1.58 -8.60 -1.01
N MET A 205 -2.32 -9.62 -0.56
CA MET A 205 -1.80 -10.80 0.15
C MET A 205 -2.39 -12.11 -0.41
N TYR A 206 -2.51 -12.21 -1.72
CA TYR A 206 -2.97 -13.42 -2.45
C TYR A 206 -4.42 -13.82 -2.18
N GLY A 207 -5.24 -12.88 -1.74
CA GLY A 207 -6.69 -12.99 -1.60
C GLY A 207 -7.44 -12.37 -2.78
N PRO A 208 -8.78 -12.47 -2.79
CA PRO A 208 -9.61 -11.93 -3.86
C PRO A 208 -9.66 -10.40 -3.83
N LYS A 209 -9.88 -9.79 -5.01
CA LYS A 209 -10.25 -8.38 -5.14
C LYS A 209 -11.66 -8.16 -4.62
N GLY A 210 -12.00 -6.91 -4.30
CA GLY A 210 -13.36 -6.53 -3.92
C GLY A 210 -13.70 -6.76 -2.44
N ILE A 211 -12.71 -7.10 -1.60
CA ILE A 211 -12.87 -7.26 -0.16
C ILE A 211 -11.68 -6.65 0.59
N GLY A 212 -11.99 -5.93 1.68
CA GLY A 212 -11.04 -5.39 2.64
C GLY A 212 -11.61 -5.45 4.05
N ALA A 213 -10.83 -4.97 4.99
CA ALA A 213 -11.26 -4.86 6.38
C ALA A 213 -10.71 -3.57 7.01
N LEU A 214 -11.53 -2.99 7.87
CA LEU A 214 -11.16 -1.91 8.76
C LEU A 214 -11.17 -2.42 10.19
N TYR A 215 -10.01 -2.35 10.85
CA TYR A 215 -9.94 -2.50 12.31
C TYR A 215 -10.41 -1.22 12.98
N ILE A 216 -11.27 -1.35 13.99
CA ILE A 216 -11.78 -0.25 14.82
C ILE A 216 -11.62 -0.64 16.28
N ARG A 217 -10.73 0.03 17.00
CA ARG A 217 -10.45 -0.27 18.40
C ARG A 217 -11.71 -0.17 19.29
N ARG A 218 -11.91 -1.19 20.12
CA ARG A 218 -13.05 -1.24 21.04
C ARG A 218 -12.74 -0.84 22.48
N LYS A 219 -11.48 -0.95 22.91
CA LYS A 219 -11.09 -0.64 24.30
C LYS A 219 -9.79 0.19 24.34
N PRO A 220 -9.85 1.47 24.78
CA PRO A 220 -11.05 2.30 24.91
C PRO A 220 -11.74 2.49 23.56
N ARG A 221 -13.06 2.65 23.57
CA ARG A 221 -13.89 2.61 22.36
C ARG A 221 -13.64 3.80 21.45
N VAL A 222 -13.23 3.52 20.21
CA VAL A 222 -13.25 4.45 19.10
C VAL A 222 -14.60 4.41 18.39
N ARG A 223 -15.08 5.56 17.96
CA ARG A 223 -16.33 5.69 17.22
C ARG A 223 -16.09 6.32 15.86
N ILE A 224 -16.86 5.90 14.90
CA ILE A 224 -16.91 6.48 13.55
C ILE A 224 -18.35 6.67 13.11
N GLU A 225 -18.60 7.62 12.23
CA GLU A 225 -19.86 7.72 11.52
C GLU A 225 -19.84 6.81 10.29
N ALA A 226 -20.92 6.05 10.09
CA ALA A 226 -21.09 5.20 8.92
C ALA A 226 -21.15 6.06 7.64
N GLN A 227 -20.53 5.56 6.57
CA GLN A 227 -20.58 6.19 5.25
C GLN A 227 -21.59 5.52 4.32
N ILE A 228 -21.92 4.25 4.59
CA ILE A 228 -22.91 3.47 3.83
C ILE A 228 -24.01 3.05 4.80
N HIS A 229 -25.23 3.53 4.53
CA HIS A 229 -26.41 3.29 5.35
C HIS A 229 -27.29 2.20 4.73
N GLY A 230 -28.04 1.45 5.56
CA GLY A 230 -28.92 0.36 5.13
C GLY A 230 -29.27 -0.58 6.29
N GLY A 231 -29.26 -1.88 6.07
CA GLY A 231 -29.72 -2.93 6.99
C GLY A 231 -28.94 -3.10 8.30
N GLY A 232 -28.04 -2.19 8.67
CA GLY A 232 -27.33 -2.23 9.95
C GLY A 232 -26.25 -3.32 10.07
N HIS A 233 -25.79 -3.87 8.94
CA HIS A 233 -24.70 -4.83 8.94
C HIS A 233 -23.42 -4.25 9.57
N GLU A 234 -22.50 -5.11 9.92
CA GLU A 234 -21.24 -4.71 10.57
C GLU A 234 -21.48 -3.76 11.78
N ARG A 235 -22.47 -4.13 12.61
CA ARG A 235 -22.84 -3.39 13.82
C ARG A 235 -23.25 -1.92 13.56
N GLY A 236 -23.83 -1.68 12.38
CA GLY A 236 -24.26 -0.36 11.94
C GLY A 236 -23.15 0.53 11.38
N MET A 237 -21.91 0.06 11.35
CA MET A 237 -20.78 0.84 10.85
C MET A 237 -20.62 0.77 9.33
N ARG A 238 -21.06 -0.33 8.70
CA ARG A 238 -21.04 -0.51 7.24
C ARG A 238 -22.16 -1.44 6.80
N SER A 239 -23.15 -0.91 6.16
CA SER A 239 -24.31 -1.67 5.66
C SER A 239 -24.04 -2.27 4.29
N GLY A 240 -24.74 -3.38 4.01
CA GLY A 240 -24.68 -4.13 2.75
C GLY A 240 -24.52 -5.63 2.99
N THR A 241 -25.21 -6.44 2.17
CA THR A 241 -25.09 -7.90 2.23
C THR A 241 -23.63 -8.32 2.15
N LEU A 242 -23.20 -9.15 3.10
CA LEU A 242 -21.81 -9.59 3.16
C LEU A 242 -21.48 -10.56 2.02
N PRO A 243 -20.42 -10.31 1.24
CA PRO A 243 -19.98 -11.17 0.15
C PRO A 243 -19.23 -12.39 0.70
N THR A 244 -19.94 -13.41 1.16
CA THR A 244 -19.39 -14.55 1.92
C THR A 244 -18.20 -15.21 1.23
N HIS A 245 -18.27 -15.43 -0.09
CA HIS A 245 -17.18 -16.03 -0.87
C HIS A 245 -15.87 -15.21 -0.79
N GLN A 246 -15.96 -13.87 -0.90
CA GLN A 246 -14.79 -13.00 -0.81
C GLN A 246 -14.25 -12.94 0.62
N ILE A 247 -15.12 -12.90 1.62
CA ILE A 247 -14.76 -12.89 3.05
C ILE A 247 -14.02 -14.18 3.41
N VAL A 248 -14.54 -15.33 3.01
CA VAL A 248 -13.89 -16.64 3.20
C VAL A 248 -12.51 -16.67 2.52
N GLY A 249 -12.42 -16.16 1.30
CA GLY A 249 -11.15 -16.03 0.60
C GLY A 249 -10.17 -15.10 1.32
N PHE A 250 -10.63 -13.99 1.88
CA PHE A 250 -9.77 -13.11 2.67
C PHE A 250 -9.30 -13.76 3.97
N GLY A 251 -10.19 -14.46 4.69
CA GLY A 251 -9.84 -15.21 5.90
C GLY A 251 -8.75 -16.25 5.64
N GLU A 252 -8.89 -17.03 4.56
CA GLU A 252 -7.89 -18.04 4.19
C GLU A 252 -6.56 -17.40 3.76
N ALA A 253 -6.59 -16.29 2.98
CA ALA A 253 -5.39 -15.54 2.63
C ALA A 253 -4.66 -15.01 3.88
N ALA A 254 -5.40 -14.49 4.86
CA ALA A 254 -4.84 -14.02 6.13
C ALA A 254 -4.22 -15.16 6.95
N ARG A 255 -4.88 -16.31 7.00
CA ARG A 255 -4.37 -17.51 7.67
C ARG A 255 -3.04 -17.99 7.05
N LEU A 256 -3.00 -18.10 5.73
CA LEU A 256 -1.80 -18.51 5.00
C LEU A 256 -0.67 -17.48 5.14
N ALA A 257 -0.98 -16.18 5.04
CA ALA A 257 -0.01 -15.12 5.24
C ALA A 257 0.65 -15.21 6.63
N LYS A 258 -0.14 -15.42 7.69
CA LYS A 258 0.39 -15.57 9.05
C LYS A 258 1.34 -16.75 9.20
N LEU A 259 1.09 -17.85 8.49
CA LEU A 259 1.90 -19.07 8.57
C LEU A 259 3.19 -18.98 7.73
N GLU A 260 3.13 -18.35 6.56
CA GLU A 260 4.18 -18.46 5.54
C GLU A 260 5.03 -17.18 5.41
N MET A 261 4.58 -16.04 5.96
CA MET A 261 5.18 -14.72 5.78
C MET A 261 6.69 -14.70 6.08
N ALA A 262 7.15 -15.33 7.14
CA ALA A 262 8.56 -15.30 7.54
C ALA A 262 9.45 -15.95 6.48
N THR A 263 9.08 -17.16 6.03
CA THR A 263 9.82 -17.92 5.01
C THR A 263 9.74 -17.23 3.64
N ASP A 264 8.56 -16.75 3.26
CA ASP A 264 8.37 -16.03 2.01
C ASP A 264 9.21 -14.73 1.99
N ASN A 265 9.22 -13.98 3.08
CA ASN A 265 9.98 -12.73 3.19
C ASN A 265 11.49 -12.93 3.04
N GLU A 266 12.05 -13.97 3.64
CA GLU A 266 13.48 -14.30 3.52
C GLU A 266 13.85 -14.56 2.06
N ARG A 267 13.10 -15.43 1.41
CA ARG A 267 13.30 -15.77 -0.01
C ARG A 267 13.10 -14.57 -0.93
N ILE A 268 12.01 -13.81 -0.75
CA ILE A 268 11.70 -12.65 -1.58
C ILE A 268 12.76 -11.55 -1.41
N ARG A 269 13.27 -11.35 -0.20
CA ARG A 269 14.36 -10.40 0.06
C ARG A 269 15.62 -10.80 -0.70
N SER A 270 16.00 -12.08 -0.65
CA SER A 270 17.15 -12.59 -1.39
C SER A 270 17.02 -12.34 -2.90
N LEU A 271 15.84 -12.56 -3.46
CA LEU A 271 15.58 -12.29 -4.89
C LEU A 271 15.62 -10.79 -5.21
N ARG A 272 15.06 -9.92 -4.33
CA ARG A 272 15.15 -8.47 -4.47
C ARG A 272 16.60 -8.00 -4.45
N ASP A 273 17.41 -8.50 -3.54
CA ASP A 273 18.82 -8.14 -3.40
C ASP A 273 19.63 -8.62 -4.62
N ARG A 274 19.30 -9.81 -5.16
CA ARG A 274 19.86 -10.30 -6.42
C ARG A 274 19.56 -9.35 -7.58
N LEU A 275 18.32 -8.90 -7.72
CA LEU A 275 17.92 -7.90 -8.71
C LEU A 275 18.70 -6.60 -8.54
N LEU A 276 18.74 -6.06 -7.32
CA LEU A 276 19.45 -4.81 -7.01
C LEU A 276 20.93 -4.92 -7.34
N ASN A 277 21.60 -6.01 -6.95
CA ASN A 277 23.03 -6.20 -7.23
C ASN A 277 23.30 -6.29 -8.73
N GLY A 278 22.42 -6.97 -9.48
CA GLY A 278 22.55 -7.06 -10.94
C GLY A 278 22.41 -5.72 -11.65
N ILE A 279 21.44 -4.90 -11.25
CA ILE A 279 21.22 -3.60 -11.90
C ILE A 279 22.21 -2.51 -11.43
N LYS A 280 22.81 -2.64 -10.24
CA LYS A 280 23.86 -1.70 -9.77
C LYS A 280 25.15 -1.73 -10.60
N GLU A 281 25.33 -2.70 -11.46
CA GLU A 281 26.42 -2.71 -12.43
C GLU A 281 26.25 -1.66 -13.55
N LEU A 282 25.03 -1.14 -13.71
CA LEU A 282 24.77 0.00 -14.59
C LEU A 282 25.16 1.30 -13.88
N GLU A 283 25.84 2.20 -14.59
CA GLU A 283 26.13 3.55 -14.10
C GLU A 283 24.83 4.35 -13.91
N GLU A 284 24.85 5.40 -13.10
CA GLU A 284 23.76 6.36 -12.95
C GLU A 284 22.40 5.71 -12.63
N VAL A 285 22.42 4.77 -11.69
CA VAL A 285 21.23 4.08 -11.17
C VAL A 285 21.04 4.44 -9.71
N TYR A 286 19.86 4.95 -9.38
CA TYR A 286 19.56 5.50 -8.05
C TYR A 286 18.38 4.77 -7.41
N VAL A 287 18.57 4.23 -6.20
CA VAL A 287 17.50 3.66 -5.41
C VAL A 287 16.69 4.77 -4.76
N ASN A 288 15.38 4.69 -4.84
CA ASN A 288 14.45 5.64 -4.24
C ASN A 288 13.94 5.13 -2.90
N GLY A 289 14.12 5.93 -1.84
CA GLY A 289 13.75 5.60 -0.47
C GLY A 289 14.79 4.76 0.26
N ASP A 290 14.58 4.58 1.57
CA ASP A 290 15.46 3.83 2.46
C ASP A 290 15.55 2.36 2.06
N LEU A 291 16.75 1.77 2.08
CA LEU A 291 16.97 0.36 1.72
C LEU A 291 16.80 -0.59 2.90
N GLU A 292 17.09 -0.13 4.12
CA GLU A 292 17.03 -0.96 5.33
C GLU A 292 15.59 -1.02 5.87
N ARG A 293 14.94 0.15 5.95
CA ARG A 293 13.53 0.26 6.39
C ARG A 293 12.57 0.08 5.20
N ARG A 294 12.63 -1.09 4.58
CA ARG A 294 11.86 -1.43 3.37
C ARG A 294 11.26 -2.81 3.45
N VAL A 295 10.05 -2.98 2.91
CA VAL A 295 9.45 -4.32 2.77
C VAL A 295 10.28 -5.20 1.83
N PRO A 296 10.31 -6.52 2.08
CA PRO A 296 11.24 -7.43 1.39
C PRO A 296 11.17 -7.38 -0.13
N GLY A 297 9.98 -7.34 -0.70
CA GLY A 297 9.79 -7.50 -2.16
C GLY A 297 9.79 -6.22 -2.97
N ASN A 298 9.94 -5.04 -2.36
CA ASN A 298 9.89 -3.78 -3.11
C ASN A 298 11.29 -3.28 -3.46
N LEU A 299 11.44 -2.81 -4.69
CA LEU A 299 12.60 -2.07 -5.18
C LEU A 299 12.12 -0.99 -6.15
N ASN A 300 12.37 0.28 -5.82
CA ASN A 300 12.11 1.41 -6.70
C ASN A 300 13.43 2.04 -7.11
N VAL A 301 13.65 2.16 -8.41
CA VAL A 301 14.95 2.56 -8.99
C VAL A 301 14.72 3.53 -10.13
N SER A 302 15.49 4.62 -10.14
CA SER A 302 15.58 5.56 -11.27
C SER A 302 16.79 5.25 -12.13
N PHE A 303 16.61 5.23 -13.44
CA PHE A 303 17.67 5.03 -14.45
C PHE A 303 17.93 6.36 -15.14
N ASN A 304 18.93 7.10 -14.69
CA ASN A 304 19.25 8.41 -15.26
C ASN A 304 19.60 8.32 -16.75
N PHE A 305 19.31 9.38 -17.50
CA PHE A 305 19.52 9.48 -18.96
C PHE A 305 18.69 8.51 -19.80
N VAL A 306 17.60 7.99 -19.25
CA VAL A 306 16.63 7.14 -19.95
C VAL A 306 15.24 7.74 -19.79
N GLU A 307 14.52 7.88 -20.89
CA GLU A 307 13.13 8.30 -20.86
C GLU A 307 12.26 7.14 -20.36
N GLY A 308 11.41 7.39 -19.33
CA GLY A 308 10.73 6.35 -18.59
C GLY A 308 9.71 5.55 -19.39
N GLU A 309 8.95 6.19 -20.27
CA GLU A 309 7.96 5.50 -21.13
C GLU A 309 8.67 4.61 -22.15
N SER A 310 9.75 5.10 -22.76
CA SER A 310 10.60 4.32 -23.66
C SER A 310 11.20 3.09 -22.97
N LEU A 311 11.60 3.24 -21.70
CA LEU A 311 12.12 2.12 -20.92
C LEU A 311 11.02 1.08 -20.67
N ILE A 312 9.82 1.49 -20.22
CA ILE A 312 8.70 0.56 -19.99
C ILE A 312 8.33 -0.17 -21.28
N MET A 313 8.26 0.54 -22.40
CA MET A 313 7.96 -0.09 -23.70
C MET A 313 9.07 -1.07 -24.13
N ALA A 314 10.34 -0.76 -23.84
CA ALA A 314 11.48 -1.61 -24.18
C ALA A 314 11.53 -2.89 -23.34
N ILE A 315 11.01 -2.88 -22.10
CA ILE A 315 11.02 -4.02 -21.18
C ILE A 315 9.66 -4.70 -21.06
N LYS A 316 8.81 -4.65 -22.10
CA LYS A 316 7.43 -5.22 -22.11
C LYS A 316 7.33 -6.69 -21.70
N ASP A 317 8.45 -7.42 -21.76
CA ASP A 317 8.54 -8.81 -21.30
C ASP A 317 8.59 -8.95 -19.76
N ILE A 318 8.62 -7.82 -19.06
CA ILE A 318 8.50 -7.72 -17.60
C ILE A 318 7.33 -6.78 -17.27
N ALA A 319 6.36 -7.27 -16.52
CA ALA A 319 5.26 -6.47 -16.00
C ALA A 319 5.72 -5.72 -14.75
N VAL A 320 5.89 -4.41 -14.87
CA VAL A 320 6.32 -3.49 -13.80
C VAL A 320 5.45 -2.24 -13.81
N SER A 321 5.58 -1.40 -12.80
CA SER A 321 4.95 -0.08 -12.76
C SER A 321 6.00 1.03 -12.85
N SER A 322 5.70 2.11 -13.57
CA SER A 322 6.40 3.38 -13.39
C SER A 322 5.94 4.06 -12.11
N GLY A 323 6.74 5.00 -11.60
CA GLY A 323 6.34 5.83 -10.48
C GLY A 323 5.07 6.67 -10.75
N SER A 324 4.73 6.90 -12.02
CA SER A 324 3.51 7.63 -12.44
C SER A 324 2.28 6.74 -12.62
N ALA A 325 2.38 5.41 -12.51
CA ALA A 325 1.33 4.44 -12.89
C ALA A 325 0.04 4.51 -12.04
N CYS A 326 -0.01 5.26 -10.94
CA CYS A 326 -1.26 5.50 -10.21
C CYS A 326 -2.17 6.56 -10.87
N THR A 327 -1.71 7.20 -11.95
CA THR A 327 -2.46 8.18 -12.73
C THR A 327 -2.33 7.85 -14.21
N SER A 328 -3.06 6.85 -14.66
CA SER A 328 -3.07 6.33 -16.04
C SER A 328 -3.44 7.33 -17.16
N ALA A 329 -3.46 8.61 -16.88
CA ALA A 329 -3.81 9.67 -17.82
C ALA A 329 -2.94 10.93 -17.75
N SER A 330 -1.93 11.02 -16.87
CA SER A 330 -1.06 12.18 -16.79
C SER A 330 0.40 11.81 -17.01
N LEU A 331 1.07 12.55 -17.88
CA LEU A 331 2.52 12.54 -18.10
C LEU A 331 3.32 13.11 -16.89
N GLU A 332 2.66 13.28 -15.73
CA GLU A 332 3.28 13.88 -14.55
C GLU A 332 4.18 12.88 -13.82
N PRO A 333 5.36 13.31 -13.37
CA PRO A 333 6.22 12.47 -12.54
C PRO A 333 5.57 12.12 -11.21
N SER A 334 6.04 11.04 -10.59
CA SER A 334 5.53 10.57 -9.30
C SER A 334 5.55 11.68 -8.23
N TYR A 335 4.39 11.97 -7.65
CA TYR A 335 4.28 12.91 -6.52
C TYR A 335 5.04 12.40 -5.29
N VAL A 336 5.18 11.06 -5.14
CA VAL A 336 5.96 10.44 -4.06
C VAL A 336 7.43 10.80 -4.25
N LEU A 337 8.00 10.56 -5.44
CA LEU A 337 9.42 10.83 -5.71
C LEU A 337 9.74 12.33 -5.68
N ARG A 338 8.83 13.17 -6.15
CA ARG A 338 8.94 14.62 -5.99
C ARG A 338 8.97 15.04 -4.51
N ALA A 339 8.14 14.42 -3.68
CA ALA A 339 8.14 14.68 -2.24
C ALA A 339 9.45 14.27 -1.55
N LEU A 340 10.18 13.30 -2.10
CA LEU A 340 11.53 12.92 -1.65
C LEU A 340 12.63 13.89 -2.17
N GLY A 341 12.29 14.89 -2.97
CA GLY A 341 13.26 15.82 -3.57
C GLY A 341 13.99 15.28 -4.80
N ARG A 342 13.46 14.23 -5.45
CA ARG A 342 14.00 13.76 -6.73
C ARG A 342 13.67 14.76 -7.84
N SER A 343 14.61 14.97 -8.76
CA SER A 343 14.35 15.77 -9.96
C SER A 343 13.27 15.11 -10.82
N ASP A 344 12.61 15.89 -11.66
CA ASP A 344 11.56 15.38 -12.54
C ASP A 344 12.10 14.30 -13.49
N GLU A 345 13.34 14.43 -14.00
CA GLU A 345 13.99 13.44 -14.86
C GLU A 345 14.16 12.11 -14.13
N LEU A 346 14.67 12.12 -12.90
CA LEU A 346 14.83 10.90 -12.09
C LEU A 346 13.48 10.31 -11.67
N ALA A 347 12.49 11.14 -11.41
CA ALA A 347 11.14 10.66 -11.10
C ALA A 347 10.45 10.02 -12.31
N HIS A 348 10.64 10.57 -13.52
CA HIS A 348 10.13 10.00 -14.78
C HIS A 348 10.81 8.69 -15.15
N SER A 349 12.12 8.58 -14.96
CA SER A 349 12.90 7.37 -15.29
C SER A 349 12.81 6.26 -14.23
N SER A 350 11.91 6.40 -13.24
CA SER A 350 11.77 5.43 -12.16
C SER A 350 10.93 4.23 -12.57
N ILE A 351 11.39 3.05 -12.14
CA ILE A 351 10.64 1.79 -12.24
C ILE A 351 10.47 1.20 -10.86
N ARG A 352 9.24 0.82 -10.53
CA ARG A 352 8.94 0.03 -9.34
C ARG A 352 8.89 -1.44 -9.70
N PHE A 353 9.83 -2.21 -9.15
CA PHE A 353 9.81 -3.67 -9.17
C PHE A 353 9.23 -4.17 -7.86
N THR A 354 8.25 -5.04 -7.91
CA THR A 354 7.73 -5.68 -6.71
C THR A 354 7.60 -7.18 -6.92
N LEU A 355 8.39 -7.91 -6.13
CA LEU A 355 8.50 -9.35 -6.15
C LEU A 355 7.49 -9.98 -5.18
N GLY A 356 7.10 -11.21 -5.44
CA GLY A 356 6.12 -11.91 -4.63
C GLY A 356 6.40 -13.40 -4.48
N LYS A 357 5.40 -14.09 -3.93
CA LYS A 357 5.46 -15.50 -3.56
C LYS A 357 5.85 -16.42 -4.71
N TYR A 358 5.47 -16.08 -5.94
CA TYR A 358 5.71 -16.94 -7.10
C TYR A 358 6.90 -16.50 -7.98
N THR A 359 7.60 -15.43 -7.60
CA THR A 359 8.81 -14.99 -8.31
C THR A 359 9.93 -15.99 -8.15
N THR A 360 10.61 -16.35 -9.25
CA THR A 360 11.73 -17.30 -9.27
C THR A 360 13.08 -16.62 -9.52
N ALA A 361 14.18 -17.33 -9.24
CA ALA A 361 15.53 -16.81 -9.49
C ALA A 361 15.79 -16.64 -11.00
N GLU A 362 15.31 -17.55 -11.83
CA GLU A 362 15.44 -17.51 -13.28
C GLU A 362 14.73 -16.29 -13.88
N GLU A 363 13.56 -15.93 -13.31
CA GLU A 363 12.84 -14.72 -13.70
C GLU A 363 13.62 -13.45 -13.36
N ILE A 364 14.29 -13.42 -12.22
CA ILE A 364 15.14 -12.29 -11.80
C ILE A 364 16.38 -12.18 -12.68
N ASP A 365 17.05 -13.28 -13.02
CA ASP A 365 18.20 -13.27 -13.91
C ASP A 365 17.83 -12.76 -15.31
N PHE A 366 16.72 -13.22 -15.85
CA PHE A 366 16.19 -12.71 -17.11
C PHE A 366 15.89 -11.19 -17.04
N ALA A 367 15.29 -10.74 -15.94
CA ALA A 367 14.99 -9.33 -15.75
C ALA A 367 16.27 -8.48 -15.71
N ILE A 368 17.32 -8.94 -15.02
CA ILE A 368 18.62 -8.25 -14.97
C ILE A 368 19.22 -8.13 -16.36
N ASP A 369 19.29 -9.22 -17.11
CA ASP A 369 19.87 -9.23 -18.46
C ASP A 369 19.08 -8.31 -19.41
N LEU A 370 17.76 -8.37 -19.36
CA LEU A 370 16.89 -7.52 -20.18
C LEU A 370 17.10 -6.04 -19.85
N LEU A 371 17.09 -5.68 -18.55
CA LEU A 371 17.30 -4.29 -18.11
C LEU A 371 18.65 -3.76 -18.56
N LYS A 372 19.74 -4.50 -18.35
CA LYS A 372 21.08 -4.08 -18.79
C LYS A 372 21.12 -3.79 -20.29
N ARG A 373 20.61 -4.69 -21.11
CA ARG A 373 20.59 -4.50 -22.57
C ARG A 373 19.74 -3.31 -22.99
N LYS A 374 18.55 -3.15 -22.40
CA LYS A 374 17.60 -2.10 -22.82
C LYS A 374 18.01 -0.72 -22.32
N VAL A 375 18.46 -0.59 -21.08
CA VAL A 375 18.96 0.67 -20.52
C VAL A 375 20.15 1.16 -21.32
N ASN A 376 21.17 0.30 -21.59
CA ASN A 376 22.33 0.69 -22.39
C ASN A 376 21.92 1.13 -23.80
N LYS A 377 21.03 0.36 -24.46
CA LYS A 377 20.56 0.72 -25.79
C LYS A 377 19.82 2.07 -25.84
N LEU A 378 19.01 2.38 -24.84
CA LEU A 378 18.31 3.66 -24.78
C LEU A 378 19.26 4.81 -24.48
N ARG A 379 20.28 4.59 -23.65
CA ARG A 379 21.33 5.58 -23.38
C ARG A 379 22.18 5.89 -24.60
N GLU A 380 22.51 4.89 -25.44
CA GLU A 380 23.20 5.11 -26.71
C GLU A 380 22.44 6.06 -27.65
N LEU A 381 21.13 6.20 -27.48
CA LEU A 381 20.27 7.09 -28.25
C LEU A 381 20.04 8.45 -27.55
N SER A 382 20.57 8.63 -26.35
CA SER A 382 20.37 9.83 -25.52
C SER A 382 21.51 10.83 -25.67
N PRO A 383 21.27 12.02 -26.24
CA PRO A 383 22.30 13.08 -26.30
C PRO A 383 22.83 13.47 -24.90
N LEU A 384 21.99 13.42 -23.88
CA LEU A 384 22.39 13.71 -22.50
C LEU A 384 23.40 12.70 -21.96
N TRP A 385 23.25 11.44 -22.34
CA TRP A 385 24.20 10.38 -21.98
C TRP A 385 25.57 10.59 -22.64
N GLU A 386 25.57 10.97 -23.92
CA GLU A 386 26.79 11.30 -24.65
C GLU A 386 27.52 12.48 -23.97
N MET A 387 26.81 13.56 -23.71
CA MET A 387 27.38 14.75 -23.03
C MET A 387 27.94 14.38 -21.64
N TYR A 388 27.24 13.56 -20.88
CA TYR A 388 27.70 13.06 -19.57
C TYR A 388 28.99 12.26 -19.70
N LYS A 389 29.08 11.35 -20.68
CA LYS A 389 30.30 10.54 -20.93
C LYS A 389 31.49 11.40 -21.41
N ASP A 390 31.23 12.50 -22.09
CA ASP A 390 32.23 13.50 -22.52
C ASP A 390 32.65 14.45 -21.37
N GLY A 391 32.06 14.28 -20.16
CA GLY A 391 32.39 15.07 -18.97
C GLY A 391 31.79 16.47 -18.98
N VAL A 392 30.74 16.73 -19.74
CA VAL A 392 30.04 18.01 -19.76
C VAL A 392 29.24 18.15 -18.50
N ASP A 393 29.39 19.26 -17.79
CA ASP A 393 28.51 19.62 -16.66
C ASP A 393 27.13 20.02 -17.20
N LEU A 394 26.17 19.12 -17.09
CA LEU A 394 24.78 19.30 -17.58
C LEU A 394 24.05 20.44 -16.86
N ASN A 395 24.45 20.81 -15.64
CA ASN A 395 23.89 21.95 -14.93
C ASN A 395 24.32 23.30 -15.51
N SER A 396 25.43 23.30 -16.24
CA SER A 396 25.98 24.49 -16.92
C SER A 396 25.39 24.72 -18.32
N VAL A 397 24.67 23.76 -18.87
CA VAL A 397 24.09 23.82 -20.21
C VAL A 397 22.89 24.72 -20.24
N GLN A 398 22.94 25.79 -21.02
CA GLN A 398 21.77 26.64 -21.28
C GLN A 398 20.84 25.96 -22.31
N TRP A 399 19.75 25.39 -21.85
CA TRP A 399 18.74 24.82 -22.74
C TRP A 399 17.94 25.96 -23.38
N ALA A 400 17.89 25.99 -24.71
CA ALA A 400 16.99 26.92 -25.39
C ALA A 400 15.55 26.58 -25.03
N ALA A 401 14.86 27.54 -24.42
CA ALA A 401 13.41 27.41 -24.19
C ALA A 401 12.71 27.39 -25.57
N HIS A 402 12.08 26.28 -25.90
CA HIS A 402 11.19 26.12 -27.06
C HIS A 402 9.74 26.31 -26.63
#